data_4ada822cc69ddacb6e1c185bec56f634
#
_entry.id   4ada822cc69ddacb6e1c185bec56f634
#
_cell.length_a   1.000
_cell.length_b   1.000
_cell.length_c   1.000
_cell.angle_alpha   90.00
_cell.angle_beta   90.00
_cell.angle_gamma   90.00
#
_symmetry.space_group_name_H-M   'P 1'
#
loop_
_entity.id
_entity.type
_entity.pdbx_description
1 polymer ?
#
loop_
_entity_poly.entity_id
_entity_poly.type
_entity_poly.pdbx_seq_one_letter_code
_entity_poly.pdbx_strand_id
1 'polypeptide(L)'
;MIDDKDRLNLLNALKNCICGTKVTDSLDINLTLSGRCSVTSLLYPIADYVDTESRRAIASSAELSVNRFYKLSYVARFLIDLLQKNGIEVLLLKGPVTCSYYLIPEYRAFADVDLLLVDEDDYERADRLFMEHGIVMTTNQDSHHHTSYLFDGVCIELHRKVVRAFAKQEVNERIDACFKIDDRKKTNKTIVGCNYPVLTADLELLYMILHMIEHLCNAGFGIKLLCDYTAALNVSDGDDIDKLKAYAEELGLTTFISAMADICVAYLGLSEEVYLRLTGKSARIEEIRSDSNVDELLDEIFDTGLFGKDNRNRIVVPDEAGITGYIKEFHHQMKENFPTTSGIVIIWPLLWLATLIIFIKNNKRVRSTGLLNILREADRRGKIIRRMKLWKQ
;
A
#
# COMPACT_ATOMS: atom_id res chain seq x y z
N MET A 1 17.75 8.00 15.74
CA MET A 1 16.52 7.31 16.19
C MET A 1 15.45 8.35 16.29
N ILE A 2 14.25 8.05 15.82
CA ILE A 2 13.07 8.89 15.99
C ILE A 2 12.66 8.72 17.46
N ASP A 3 12.35 9.81 18.15
CA ASP A 3 11.93 9.76 19.55
C ASP A 3 10.51 9.14 19.61
N ASP A 4 10.25 8.31 20.60
CA ASP A 4 8.94 7.69 20.83
C ASP A 4 7.86 8.76 21.08
N LYS A 5 8.23 9.89 21.69
CA LYS A 5 7.37 11.06 21.87
C LYS A 5 6.92 11.64 20.53
N ASP A 6 7.83 11.79 19.56
CA ASP A 6 7.52 12.32 18.23
C ASP A 6 6.54 11.40 17.48
N ARG A 7 6.73 10.06 17.61
CA ARG A 7 5.82 9.07 17.01
C ARG A 7 4.42 9.16 17.61
N LEU A 8 4.32 9.20 18.95
CA LEU A 8 3.04 9.29 19.65
C LEU A 8 2.31 10.59 19.33
N ASN A 9 3.03 11.72 19.28
CA ASN A 9 2.46 13.00 18.87
C ASN A 9 1.89 12.95 17.46
N LEU A 10 2.65 12.37 16.49
CA LEU A 10 2.18 12.23 15.12
C LEU A 10 0.97 11.31 15.03
N LEU A 11 0.96 10.16 15.73
CA LEU A 11 -0.17 9.23 15.77
C LEU A 11 -1.43 9.88 16.33
N ASN A 12 -1.31 10.64 17.44
CA ASN A 12 -2.43 11.37 18.02
C ASN A 12 -2.97 12.44 17.06
N ALA A 13 -2.08 13.15 16.37
CA ALA A 13 -2.46 14.14 15.38
C ALA A 13 -3.21 13.51 14.20
N LEU A 14 -2.70 12.39 13.66
CA LEU A 14 -3.35 11.64 12.58
C LEU A 14 -4.71 11.09 13.00
N LYS A 15 -4.82 10.54 14.22
CA LYS A 15 -6.10 10.10 14.79
C LYS A 15 -7.14 11.23 14.76
N ASN A 16 -6.77 12.43 15.21
CA ASN A 16 -7.69 13.57 15.21
C ASN A 16 -8.14 13.93 13.78
N CYS A 17 -7.23 13.88 12.80
CA CYS A 17 -7.56 14.18 11.40
C CYS A 17 -8.43 13.11 10.75
N ILE A 18 -8.21 11.83 11.07
CA ILE A 18 -9.00 10.70 10.54
C ILE A 18 -10.41 10.71 11.14
N CYS A 19 -10.50 10.86 12.46
CA CYS A 19 -11.78 10.81 13.19
C CYS A 19 -12.54 12.13 13.21
N GLY A 20 -11.96 13.23 12.75
CA GLY A 20 -12.57 14.57 12.86
C GLY A 20 -12.75 15.04 14.31
N THR A 21 -11.92 14.55 15.25
CA THR A 21 -12.04 14.89 16.65
C THR A 21 -11.45 16.27 16.93
N LYS A 22 -12.10 17.03 17.82
CA LYS A 22 -11.66 18.37 18.17
C LYS A 22 -10.38 18.31 19.01
N VAL A 23 -9.37 19.05 18.56
CA VAL A 23 -8.14 19.28 19.31
C VAL A 23 -8.38 20.45 20.28
N THR A 24 -7.90 20.34 21.52
CA THR A 24 -8.05 21.40 22.57
C THR A 24 -6.72 22.02 22.96
N ASP A 25 -5.63 21.27 22.76
CA ASP A 25 -4.30 21.67 23.23
C ASP A 25 -3.33 21.88 22.07
N SER A 26 -2.25 22.60 22.31
CA SER A 26 -1.17 22.75 21.34
C SER A 26 -0.48 21.41 21.09
N LEU A 27 -0.21 21.13 19.83
CA LEU A 27 0.45 19.91 19.37
C LEU A 27 1.89 20.21 18.96
N ASP A 28 2.80 19.34 19.39
CA ASP A 28 4.21 19.35 18.98
C ASP A 28 4.40 18.31 17.88
N ILE A 29 4.58 18.75 16.64
CA ILE A 29 4.66 17.87 15.46
C ILE A 29 6.06 17.91 14.87
N ASN A 30 6.70 16.76 14.79
CA ASN A 30 7.94 16.59 14.05
C ASN A 30 7.67 16.57 12.53
N LEU A 31 7.92 17.72 11.86
CA LEU A 31 7.71 17.89 10.42
C LEU A 31 8.56 16.95 9.56
N THR A 32 9.79 16.67 10.00
CA THR A 32 10.67 15.73 9.29
C THR A 32 10.05 14.33 9.30
N LEU A 33 9.49 13.89 10.42
CA LEU A 33 8.81 12.61 10.55
C LEU A 33 7.54 12.56 9.71
N SER A 34 6.67 13.57 9.79
CA SER A 34 5.43 13.61 9.00
C SER A 34 5.71 13.66 7.49
N GLY A 35 6.78 14.36 7.07
CA GLY A 35 7.24 14.40 5.67
C GLY A 35 7.75 13.04 5.19
N ARG A 36 8.58 12.35 5.99
CA ARG A 36 9.04 10.97 5.69
C ARG A 36 7.89 10.00 5.53
N CYS A 37 6.86 10.14 6.36
CA CYS A 37 5.65 9.32 6.30
C CYS A 37 4.67 9.76 5.21
N SER A 38 4.91 10.90 4.53
CA SER A 38 4.02 11.50 3.51
C SER A 38 2.59 11.75 4.02
N VAL A 39 2.48 12.22 5.26
CA VAL A 39 1.21 12.52 5.94
C VAL A 39 1.07 13.98 6.35
N THR A 40 2.04 14.85 6.00
CA THR A 40 2.04 16.27 6.42
C THR A 40 0.78 17.00 5.97
N SER A 41 0.33 16.81 4.74
CA SER A 41 -0.90 17.43 4.22
C SER A 41 -2.17 16.98 4.95
N LEU A 42 -2.21 15.73 5.45
CA LEU A 42 -3.33 15.23 6.25
C LEU A 42 -3.51 15.99 7.58
N LEU A 43 -2.45 16.66 8.06
CA LEU A 43 -2.48 17.41 9.33
C LEU A 43 -3.11 18.80 9.20
N TYR A 44 -3.52 19.23 7.99
CA TYR A 44 -4.06 20.59 7.81
C TYR A 44 -5.30 20.89 8.66
N PRO A 45 -6.24 19.96 8.92
CA PRO A 45 -7.39 20.24 9.80
C PRO A 45 -7.02 20.66 11.24
N ILE A 46 -5.80 20.33 11.67
CA ILE A 46 -5.30 20.69 13.02
C ILE A 46 -4.18 21.74 12.99
N ALA A 47 -3.94 22.37 11.84
CA ALA A 47 -2.85 23.33 11.66
C ALA A 47 -2.93 24.58 12.56
N ASP A 48 -4.09 24.89 13.10
CA ASP A 48 -4.26 26.00 14.06
C ASP A 48 -3.74 25.67 15.47
N TYR A 49 -3.44 24.40 15.75
CA TYR A 49 -3.00 23.90 17.05
C TYR A 49 -1.50 23.61 17.12
N VAL A 50 -0.72 23.93 16.09
CA VAL A 50 0.74 23.81 16.06
C VAL A 50 1.40 25.19 16.03
N ASP A 51 2.71 25.23 16.22
CA ASP A 51 3.49 26.47 16.11
C ASP A 51 3.42 27.08 14.69
N THR A 52 3.82 28.36 14.58
CA THR A 52 3.69 29.12 13.32
C THR A 52 4.51 28.55 12.16
N GLU A 53 5.68 27.96 12.42
CA GLU A 53 6.53 27.35 11.38
C GLU A 53 5.90 26.06 10.88
N SER A 54 5.51 25.18 11.78
CA SER A 54 4.79 23.95 11.49
C SER A 54 3.49 24.20 10.72
N ARG A 55 2.72 25.20 11.13
CA ARG A 55 1.51 25.62 10.42
C ARG A 55 1.77 26.01 8.97
N ARG A 56 2.82 26.81 8.71
CA ARG A 56 3.18 27.20 7.33
C ARG A 56 3.58 26.00 6.48
N ALA A 57 4.38 25.08 7.02
CA ALA A 57 4.81 23.87 6.32
C ALA A 57 3.63 22.93 6.01
N ILE A 58 2.73 22.72 6.97
CA ILE A 58 1.51 21.93 6.78
C ILE A 58 0.60 22.56 5.73
N ALA A 59 0.38 23.88 5.78
CA ALA A 59 -0.45 24.60 4.81
C ALA A 59 0.12 24.49 3.38
N SER A 60 1.44 24.70 3.21
CA SER A 60 2.10 24.52 1.91
C SER A 60 1.99 23.09 1.39
N SER A 61 2.13 22.09 2.27
CA SER A 61 1.95 20.67 1.89
C SER A 61 0.50 20.38 1.48
N ALA A 62 -0.47 20.96 2.16
CA ALA A 62 -1.89 20.80 1.83
C ALA A 62 -2.23 21.44 0.49
N GLU A 63 -1.73 22.65 0.20
CA GLU A 63 -1.92 23.31 -1.10
C GLU A 63 -1.37 22.46 -2.26
N LEU A 64 -0.17 21.92 -2.10
CA LEU A 64 0.43 21.01 -3.09
C LEU A 64 -0.41 19.75 -3.27
N SER A 65 -0.97 19.20 -2.17
CA SER A 65 -1.83 18.02 -2.22
C SER A 65 -3.13 18.30 -2.97
N VAL A 66 -3.79 19.45 -2.70
CA VAL A 66 -5.01 19.89 -3.39
C VAL A 66 -4.76 20.03 -4.89
N ASN A 67 -3.72 20.74 -5.29
CA ASN A 67 -3.38 20.94 -6.71
C ASN A 67 -3.12 19.59 -7.40
N ARG A 68 -2.40 18.70 -6.74
CA ARG A 68 -2.12 17.36 -7.27
C ARG A 68 -3.40 16.51 -7.34
N PHE A 69 -4.26 16.56 -6.33
CA PHE A 69 -5.53 15.84 -6.31
C PHE A 69 -6.36 16.13 -7.55
N TYR A 70 -6.57 17.41 -7.88
CA TYR A 70 -7.38 17.78 -9.06
C TYR A 70 -6.70 17.42 -10.37
N LYS A 71 -5.37 17.59 -10.47
CA LYS A 71 -4.63 17.20 -11.67
C LYS A 71 -4.73 15.69 -11.93
N LEU A 72 -4.47 14.86 -10.93
CA LEU A 72 -4.50 13.41 -11.08
C LEU A 72 -5.93 12.89 -11.28
N SER A 73 -6.92 13.48 -10.61
CA SER A 73 -8.33 13.17 -10.79
C SER A 73 -8.80 13.47 -12.23
N TYR A 74 -8.35 14.58 -12.81
CA TYR A 74 -8.61 14.90 -14.21
C TYR A 74 -8.01 13.86 -15.15
N VAL A 75 -6.72 13.49 -14.94
CA VAL A 75 -6.06 12.46 -15.76
C VAL A 75 -6.76 11.11 -15.61
N ALA A 76 -7.10 10.71 -14.40
CA ALA A 76 -7.85 9.46 -14.15
C ALA A 76 -9.17 9.44 -14.93
N ARG A 77 -9.95 10.54 -14.86
CA ARG A 77 -11.21 10.65 -15.59
C ARG A 77 -11.02 10.59 -17.10
N PHE A 78 -10.04 11.33 -17.61
CA PHE A 78 -9.69 11.31 -19.05
C PHE A 78 -9.38 9.87 -19.52
N LEU A 79 -8.55 9.15 -18.80
CA LEU A 79 -8.15 7.78 -19.15
C LEU A 79 -9.32 6.80 -19.09
N ILE A 80 -10.15 6.88 -18.05
CA ILE A 80 -11.33 6.03 -17.91
C ILE A 80 -12.29 6.27 -19.08
N ASP A 81 -12.58 7.55 -19.41
CA ASP A 81 -13.44 7.91 -20.53
C ASP A 81 -12.87 7.43 -21.86
N LEU A 82 -11.55 7.55 -22.05
CA LEU A 82 -10.86 7.09 -23.26
C LEU A 82 -11.02 5.58 -23.43
N LEU A 83 -10.74 4.80 -22.41
CA LEU A 83 -10.82 3.34 -22.44
C LEU A 83 -12.27 2.87 -22.62
N GLN A 84 -13.21 3.40 -21.85
CA GLN A 84 -14.62 3.02 -21.91
C GLN A 84 -15.28 3.34 -23.27
N LYS A 85 -14.94 4.49 -23.88
CA LYS A 85 -15.41 4.84 -25.25
C LYS A 85 -14.93 3.86 -26.31
N ASN A 86 -13.83 3.16 -26.06
CA ASN A 86 -13.28 2.14 -26.94
C ASN A 86 -13.64 0.71 -26.51
N GLY A 87 -14.63 0.56 -25.62
CA GLY A 87 -15.12 -0.75 -25.18
C GLY A 87 -14.14 -1.52 -24.30
N ILE A 88 -13.25 -0.81 -23.58
CA ILE A 88 -12.30 -1.38 -22.61
C ILE A 88 -12.79 -0.99 -21.22
N GLU A 89 -13.15 -1.98 -20.42
CA GLU A 89 -13.65 -1.75 -19.07
C GLU A 89 -12.52 -1.69 -18.06
N VAL A 90 -12.50 -0.62 -17.26
CA VAL A 90 -11.47 -0.40 -16.23
C VAL A 90 -12.08 0.08 -14.93
N LEU A 91 -11.38 -0.22 -13.81
CA LEU A 91 -11.70 0.27 -12.47
C LEU A 91 -10.56 1.13 -11.94
N LEU A 92 -10.90 2.20 -11.22
CA LEU A 92 -9.93 2.99 -10.47
C LEU A 92 -9.64 2.30 -9.14
N LEU A 93 -8.36 1.95 -8.86
CA LEU A 93 -7.99 1.20 -7.65
C LEU A 93 -7.66 2.08 -6.45
N LYS A 94 -6.89 3.13 -6.66
CA LYS A 94 -6.33 4.01 -5.61
C LYS A 94 -6.55 5.48 -5.95
N GLY A 95 -5.72 6.34 -5.38
CA GLY A 95 -5.77 7.77 -5.64
C GLY A 95 -7.07 8.38 -5.10
N PRO A 96 -7.94 8.93 -5.94
CA PRO A 96 -9.20 9.53 -5.50
C PRO A 96 -10.07 8.60 -4.67
N VAL A 97 -10.08 7.28 -4.97
CA VAL A 97 -10.87 6.28 -4.21
C VAL A 97 -10.43 6.26 -2.76
N THR A 98 -9.14 6.09 -2.51
CA THR A 98 -8.58 6.09 -1.14
C THR A 98 -8.78 7.43 -0.44
N CYS A 99 -8.64 8.55 -1.19
CA CYS A 99 -8.89 9.89 -0.66
C CYS A 99 -10.33 10.06 -0.16
N SER A 100 -11.31 9.43 -0.81
CA SER A 100 -12.73 9.58 -0.48
C SER A 100 -13.12 9.06 0.90
N TYR A 101 -12.26 8.33 1.57
CA TYR A 101 -12.46 7.87 2.95
C TYR A 101 -12.12 8.93 4.00
N TYR A 102 -11.47 10.02 3.60
CA TYR A 102 -11.11 11.12 4.50
C TYR A 102 -12.17 12.24 4.46
N LEU A 103 -12.29 12.95 5.57
CA LEU A 103 -13.21 14.10 5.69
C LEU A 103 -12.96 15.17 4.61
N ILE A 104 -11.69 15.38 4.26
CA ILE A 104 -11.27 16.28 3.18
C ILE A 104 -10.35 15.48 2.27
N PRO A 105 -10.90 14.91 1.18
CA PRO A 105 -10.18 14.02 0.26
C PRO A 105 -8.89 14.62 -0.29
N GLU A 106 -8.88 15.92 -0.56
CA GLU A 106 -7.79 16.65 -1.21
C GLU A 106 -6.52 16.70 -0.35
N TYR A 107 -6.62 16.53 0.97
CA TYR A 107 -5.44 16.55 1.85
C TYR A 107 -4.72 15.20 1.92
N ARG A 108 -5.30 14.15 1.41
CA ARG A 108 -4.61 12.87 1.27
C ARG A 108 -3.78 12.85 -0.01
N ALA A 109 -2.46 13.09 0.11
CA ALA A 109 -1.55 13.11 -1.03
C ALA A 109 -1.42 11.75 -1.72
N PHE A 110 -1.42 11.74 -3.07
CA PHE A 110 -1.08 10.60 -3.92
C PHE A 110 -0.29 11.05 -5.15
N ALA A 111 0.35 10.11 -5.87
CA ALA A 111 1.34 10.46 -6.88
C ALA A 111 1.08 9.84 -8.26
N ASP A 112 0.22 8.86 -8.34
CA ASP A 112 -0.03 7.99 -9.47
C ASP A 112 -1.53 7.77 -9.69
N VAL A 113 -1.88 7.29 -10.87
CA VAL A 113 -3.23 6.86 -11.25
C VAL A 113 -3.17 5.37 -11.54
N ASP A 114 -3.82 4.56 -10.70
CA ASP A 114 -3.88 3.11 -10.82
C ASP A 114 -5.20 2.68 -11.45
N LEU A 115 -5.14 2.06 -12.61
CA LEU A 115 -6.29 1.52 -13.34
C LEU A 115 -6.19 0.02 -13.44
N LEU A 116 -7.24 -0.72 -13.06
CA LEU A 116 -7.34 -2.16 -13.24
C LEU A 116 -8.18 -2.48 -14.48
N LEU A 117 -7.64 -3.24 -15.40
CA LEU A 117 -8.42 -3.85 -16.47
C LEU A 117 -9.36 -4.90 -15.89
N VAL A 118 -10.64 -4.85 -16.26
CA VAL A 118 -11.61 -5.89 -15.88
C VAL A 118 -11.33 -7.19 -16.62
N ASP A 119 -10.92 -7.09 -17.88
CA ASP A 119 -10.44 -8.20 -18.71
C ASP A 119 -8.95 -7.97 -19.03
N GLU A 120 -8.08 -8.87 -18.59
CA GLU A 120 -6.64 -8.78 -18.87
C GLU A 120 -6.30 -8.91 -20.36
N ASP A 121 -7.16 -9.55 -21.14
CA ASP A 121 -7.00 -9.69 -22.60
C ASP A 121 -7.12 -8.36 -23.35
N ASP A 122 -7.72 -7.34 -22.72
CA ASP A 122 -7.81 -5.98 -23.26
C ASP A 122 -6.50 -5.19 -23.16
N TYR A 123 -5.45 -5.74 -22.51
CA TYR A 123 -4.20 -5.03 -22.27
C TYR A 123 -3.56 -4.47 -23.55
N GLU A 124 -3.40 -5.31 -24.59
CA GLU A 124 -2.77 -4.86 -25.84
C GLU A 124 -3.60 -3.79 -26.60
N ARG A 125 -4.93 -3.82 -26.42
CA ARG A 125 -5.83 -2.79 -26.98
C ARG A 125 -5.65 -1.46 -26.22
N ALA A 126 -5.59 -1.52 -24.90
CA ALA A 126 -5.37 -0.38 -24.03
C ALA A 126 -3.98 0.25 -24.29
N ASP A 127 -2.94 -0.57 -24.41
CA ASP A 127 -1.57 -0.11 -24.70
C ASP A 127 -1.48 0.62 -26.04
N ARG A 128 -2.04 0.05 -27.12
CA ARG A 128 -2.12 0.74 -28.42
C ARG A 128 -2.86 2.06 -28.34
N LEU A 129 -4.00 2.08 -27.64
CA LEU A 129 -4.81 3.28 -27.46
C LEU A 129 -4.06 4.37 -26.70
N PHE A 130 -3.30 4.01 -25.68
CA PHE A 130 -2.45 4.93 -24.93
C PHE A 130 -1.37 5.53 -25.82
N MET A 131 -0.67 4.73 -26.62
CA MET A 131 0.36 5.22 -27.55
C MET A 131 -0.23 6.19 -28.60
N GLU A 132 -1.40 5.89 -29.17
CA GLU A 132 -2.11 6.76 -30.13
C GLU A 132 -2.47 8.13 -29.55
N HIS A 133 -2.64 8.22 -28.22
CA HIS A 133 -2.95 9.46 -27.50
C HIS A 133 -1.74 10.12 -26.85
N GLY A 134 -0.51 9.70 -27.20
CA GLY A 134 0.72 10.29 -26.69
C GLY A 134 1.02 9.95 -25.22
N ILE A 135 0.42 8.90 -24.68
CA ILE A 135 0.70 8.35 -23.35
C ILE A 135 1.91 7.42 -23.51
N VAL A 136 3.03 7.75 -22.87
CA VAL A 136 4.32 7.12 -23.14
C VAL A 136 4.60 6.05 -22.08
N MET A 137 4.87 4.82 -22.53
CA MET A 137 5.35 3.74 -21.63
C MET A 137 6.72 4.15 -21.05
N THR A 138 6.86 4.07 -19.71
CA THR A 138 8.08 4.53 -19.01
C THR A 138 9.03 3.40 -18.65
N THR A 139 8.53 2.17 -18.53
CA THR A 139 9.35 1.00 -18.21
C THR A 139 8.94 -0.19 -19.08
N ASN A 140 9.95 -0.74 -19.80
CA ASN A 140 9.88 -2.08 -20.42
C ASN A 140 10.10 -3.19 -19.36
N GLN A 141 10.01 -2.88 -18.06
CA GLN A 141 10.05 -3.91 -17.06
C GLN A 141 8.63 -4.52 -17.00
N ASP A 142 8.49 -5.67 -17.62
CA ASP A 142 7.38 -6.60 -17.44
C ASP A 142 7.23 -6.96 -15.97
N SER A 143 6.68 -6.02 -15.17
CA SER A 143 6.00 -6.48 -13.97
C SER A 143 4.73 -7.16 -14.47
N HIS A 144 4.61 -8.45 -14.27
CA HIS A 144 3.48 -9.24 -14.78
C HIS A 144 2.11 -8.74 -14.28
N HIS A 145 2.06 -7.77 -13.36
CA HIS A 145 0.82 -7.26 -12.79
C HIS A 145 0.42 -5.87 -13.28
N HIS A 146 1.37 -4.96 -13.62
CA HIS A 146 1.07 -3.65 -14.22
C HIS A 146 2.14 -3.17 -15.18
N THR A 147 1.78 -2.22 -16.02
CA THR A 147 2.70 -1.44 -16.87
C THR A 147 2.58 0.04 -16.50
N SER A 148 3.72 0.73 -16.42
CA SER A 148 3.76 2.14 -16.07
C SER A 148 3.87 3.03 -17.30
N TYR A 149 3.09 4.10 -17.31
CA TYR A 149 3.07 5.11 -18.36
C TYR A 149 3.24 6.51 -17.78
N LEU A 150 3.53 7.46 -18.62
CA LEU A 150 3.60 8.89 -18.30
C LEU A 150 2.71 9.68 -19.24
N PHE A 151 1.83 10.52 -18.67
CA PHE A 151 0.99 11.45 -19.40
C PHE A 151 0.88 12.76 -18.63
N ASP A 152 1.19 13.87 -19.27
CA ASP A 152 1.19 15.23 -18.67
C ASP A 152 1.94 15.28 -17.32
N GLY A 153 3.06 14.57 -17.20
CA GLY A 153 3.85 14.49 -15.97
C GLY A 153 3.19 13.67 -14.83
N VAL A 154 2.12 12.94 -15.14
CA VAL A 154 1.44 12.01 -14.20
C VAL A 154 1.87 10.59 -14.53
N CYS A 155 2.30 9.84 -13.49
CA CYS A 155 2.54 8.41 -13.59
C CYS A 155 1.21 7.67 -13.59
N ILE A 156 1.06 6.72 -14.52
CA ILE A 156 -0.13 5.88 -14.66
C ILE A 156 0.32 4.44 -14.56
N GLU A 157 -0.36 3.65 -13.75
CA GLU A 157 -0.16 2.21 -13.66
C GLU A 157 -1.40 1.49 -14.18
N LEU A 158 -1.25 0.81 -15.33
CA LEU A 158 -2.31 -0.02 -15.90
C LEU A 158 -2.13 -1.45 -15.41
N HIS A 159 -2.97 -1.87 -14.50
CA HIS A 159 -2.93 -3.16 -13.83
C HIS A 159 -3.69 -4.22 -14.62
N ARG A 160 -3.08 -5.39 -14.80
CA ARG A 160 -3.72 -6.63 -15.25
C ARG A 160 -4.19 -7.48 -14.08
N LYS A 161 -3.49 -7.36 -12.95
CA LYS A 161 -3.77 -8.01 -11.67
C LYS A 161 -3.73 -6.98 -10.55
N VAL A 162 -4.53 -7.18 -9.52
CA VAL A 162 -4.64 -6.23 -8.40
C VAL A 162 -3.34 -6.08 -7.62
N VAL A 163 -2.57 -7.15 -7.47
CA VAL A 163 -1.28 -7.18 -6.79
C VAL A 163 -0.28 -8.06 -7.54
N ARG A 164 0.99 -7.89 -7.21
CA ARG A 164 2.07 -8.73 -7.71
C ARG A 164 1.91 -10.17 -7.22
N ALA A 165 2.35 -11.14 -8.03
CA ALA A 165 2.33 -12.54 -7.66
C ALA A 165 3.19 -12.81 -6.42
N PHE A 166 2.63 -13.53 -5.47
CA PHE A 166 3.35 -14.08 -4.32
C PHE A 166 4.04 -15.39 -4.69
N ALA A 167 5.00 -15.82 -3.87
CA ALA A 167 5.82 -17.01 -4.16
C ALA A 167 5.01 -18.32 -4.27
N LYS A 168 3.84 -18.39 -3.65
CA LYS A 168 2.96 -19.57 -3.68
C LYS A 168 1.88 -19.41 -4.74
N GLN A 169 1.91 -20.26 -5.76
CA GLN A 169 0.94 -20.25 -6.86
C GLN A 169 -0.51 -20.41 -6.37
N GLU A 170 -0.77 -21.29 -5.42
CA GLU A 170 -2.11 -21.50 -4.83
C GLU A 170 -2.69 -20.26 -4.18
N VAL A 171 -1.81 -19.39 -3.61
CA VAL A 171 -2.22 -18.10 -3.04
C VAL A 171 -2.66 -17.15 -4.14
N ASN A 172 -1.90 -17.07 -5.23
CA ASN A 172 -2.22 -16.23 -6.37
C ASN A 172 -3.55 -16.63 -7.01
N GLU A 173 -3.79 -17.93 -7.19
CA GLU A 173 -5.05 -18.46 -7.72
C GLU A 173 -6.25 -18.12 -6.85
N ARG A 174 -6.11 -18.18 -5.51
CA ARG A 174 -7.17 -17.78 -4.57
C ARG A 174 -7.42 -16.26 -4.61
N ILE A 175 -6.36 -15.44 -4.68
CA ILE A 175 -6.50 -14.00 -4.83
C ILE A 175 -7.19 -13.66 -6.15
N ASP A 176 -6.77 -14.26 -7.26
CA ASP A 176 -7.39 -14.05 -8.57
C ASP A 176 -8.87 -14.45 -8.56
N ALA A 177 -9.25 -15.52 -7.85
CA ALA A 177 -10.65 -15.90 -7.68
C ALA A 177 -11.47 -14.85 -6.91
N CYS A 178 -10.89 -14.25 -5.84
CA CYS A 178 -11.54 -13.14 -5.13
C CYS A 178 -11.77 -11.93 -6.06
N PHE A 179 -10.80 -11.61 -6.91
CA PHE A 179 -10.84 -10.45 -7.81
C PHE A 179 -11.25 -10.78 -9.26
N LYS A 180 -11.86 -11.94 -9.49
CA LYS A 180 -12.55 -12.18 -10.76
C LYS A 180 -13.77 -11.25 -10.83
N ILE A 181 -13.62 -10.13 -11.54
CA ILE A 181 -14.60 -9.04 -11.55
C ILE A 181 -15.84 -9.43 -12.34
N ASP A 182 -16.99 -9.30 -11.72
CA ASP A 182 -18.33 -9.34 -12.32
C ASP A 182 -19.13 -8.12 -11.87
N ASP A 183 -20.37 -7.97 -12.32
CA ASP A 183 -21.21 -6.81 -12.01
C ASP A 183 -21.52 -6.64 -10.51
N ARG A 184 -21.34 -7.68 -9.70
CA ARG A 184 -21.56 -7.64 -8.24
C ARG A 184 -20.33 -7.15 -7.48
N LYS A 185 -19.15 -7.12 -8.12
CA LYS A 185 -17.85 -6.78 -7.52
C LYS A 185 -17.34 -5.40 -7.92
N LYS A 186 -18.12 -4.67 -8.69
CA LYS A 186 -17.84 -3.30 -9.13
C LYS A 186 -19.04 -2.39 -8.88
N THR A 187 -18.75 -1.12 -8.68
CA THR A 187 -19.73 -0.07 -8.45
C THR A 187 -19.24 1.26 -9.00
N ASN A 188 -20.07 2.28 -8.90
CA ASN A 188 -19.67 3.66 -9.19
C ASN A 188 -19.63 4.47 -7.91
N LYS A 189 -18.55 5.23 -7.70
CA LYS A 189 -18.37 6.10 -6.54
C LYS A 189 -18.19 7.54 -6.98
N THR A 190 -19.03 8.43 -6.46
CA THR A 190 -18.89 9.87 -6.70
C THR A 190 -17.88 10.45 -5.72
N ILE A 191 -16.78 11.01 -6.23
CA ILE A 191 -15.70 11.57 -5.45
C ILE A 191 -15.47 13.00 -5.93
N VAL A 192 -15.69 13.99 -5.06
CA VAL A 192 -15.54 15.41 -5.34
C VAL A 192 -16.20 15.80 -6.69
N GLY A 193 -17.44 15.35 -6.87
CA GLY A 193 -18.26 15.65 -8.07
C GLY A 193 -17.95 14.85 -9.33
N CYS A 194 -16.95 13.98 -9.31
CA CYS A 194 -16.62 13.07 -10.42
C CYS A 194 -17.05 11.64 -10.09
N ASN A 195 -17.62 10.93 -11.07
CA ASN A 195 -18.05 9.54 -10.91
C ASN A 195 -16.98 8.59 -11.48
N TYR A 196 -16.57 7.60 -10.68
CA TYR A 196 -15.52 6.65 -11.02
C TYR A 196 -16.03 5.21 -10.88
N PRO A 197 -15.75 4.32 -11.86
CA PRO A 197 -15.93 2.89 -11.68
C PRO A 197 -14.86 2.36 -10.72
N VAL A 198 -15.28 1.66 -9.69
CA VAL A 198 -14.41 1.19 -8.59
C VAL A 198 -14.81 -0.23 -8.17
N LEU A 199 -13.98 -0.88 -7.38
CA LEU A 199 -14.34 -2.12 -6.67
C LEU A 199 -15.46 -1.84 -5.66
N THR A 200 -16.17 -2.89 -5.24
CA THR A 200 -17.05 -2.82 -4.06
C THR A 200 -16.22 -2.58 -2.80
N ALA A 201 -16.81 -2.02 -1.75
CA ALA A 201 -16.09 -1.59 -0.55
C ALA A 201 -15.36 -2.76 0.15
N ASP A 202 -15.95 -3.94 0.21
CA ASP A 202 -15.33 -5.16 0.72
C ASP A 202 -14.06 -5.54 -0.04
N LEU A 203 -14.06 -5.44 -1.38
CA LEU A 203 -12.89 -5.70 -2.22
C LEU A 203 -11.86 -4.57 -2.18
N GLU A 204 -12.27 -3.31 -2.01
CA GLU A 204 -11.34 -2.21 -1.77
C GLU A 204 -10.58 -2.42 -0.45
N LEU A 205 -11.26 -2.85 0.61
CA LEU A 205 -10.62 -3.18 1.90
C LEU A 205 -9.66 -4.37 1.76
N LEU A 206 -10.07 -5.43 1.06
CA LEU A 206 -9.19 -6.58 0.78
C LEU A 206 -7.96 -6.15 -0.03
N TYR A 207 -8.15 -5.31 -1.05
CA TYR A 207 -7.06 -4.77 -1.85
C TYR A 207 -6.06 -3.97 -1.00
N MET A 208 -6.53 -3.12 -0.08
CA MET A 208 -5.65 -2.39 0.85
C MET A 208 -4.80 -3.34 1.70
N ILE A 209 -5.38 -4.42 2.20
CA ILE A 209 -4.65 -5.45 2.97
C ILE A 209 -3.59 -6.14 2.11
N LEU A 210 -3.95 -6.61 0.92
CA LEU A 210 -3.02 -7.28 0.01
C LEU A 210 -1.89 -6.35 -0.43
N HIS A 211 -2.18 -5.08 -0.67
CA HIS A 211 -1.20 -4.06 -0.99
C HIS A 211 -0.23 -3.79 0.19
N MET A 212 -0.73 -3.75 1.43
CA MET A 212 0.15 -3.67 2.61
C MET A 212 1.04 -4.91 2.75
N ILE A 213 0.51 -6.12 2.49
CA ILE A 213 1.29 -7.36 2.52
C ILE A 213 2.36 -7.37 1.44
N GLU A 214 2.02 -6.97 0.21
CA GLU A 214 2.97 -6.85 -0.88
C GLU A 214 4.14 -5.94 -0.50
N HIS A 215 3.84 -4.76 0.05
CA HIS A 215 4.87 -3.84 0.53
C HIS A 215 5.64 -4.41 1.71
N LEU A 216 5.00 -5.04 2.69
CA LEU A 216 5.67 -5.64 3.85
C LEU A 216 6.68 -6.70 3.41
N CYS A 217 6.31 -7.57 2.48
CA CYS A 217 7.21 -8.61 1.96
C CYS A 217 8.39 -8.02 1.18
N ASN A 218 8.20 -6.92 0.45
CA ASN A 218 9.24 -6.30 -0.40
C ASN A 218 10.12 -5.30 0.35
N ALA A 219 9.56 -4.16 0.72
CA ALA A 219 10.32 -3.01 1.22
C ALA A 219 9.83 -2.49 2.58
N GLY A 220 8.74 -3.03 3.11
CA GLY A 220 7.97 -2.46 4.20
C GLY A 220 6.99 -1.37 3.73
N PHE A 221 6.07 -0.98 4.58
CA PHE A 221 5.10 0.08 4.31
C PHE A 221 5.08 1.10 5.46
N GLY A 222 4.66 2.32 5.15
CA GLY A 222 4.59 3.40 6.14
C GLY A 222 3.22 3.57 6.75
N ILE A 223 3.16 4.38 7.82
CA ILE A 223 1.94 4.66 8.62
C ILE A 223 0.77 5.17 7.76
N LYS A 224 1.05 5.81 6.62
CA LYS A 224 0.02 6.31 5.70
C LYS A 224 -0.95 5.22 5.24
N LEU A 225 -0.47 4.00 4.96
CA LEU A 225 -1.35 2.90 4.53
C LEU A 225 -2.27 2.45 5.66
N LEU A 226 -1.82 2.50 6.92
CA LEU A 226 -2.69 2.25 8.07
C LEU A 226 -3.71 3.37 8.30
N CYS A 227 -3.33 4.64 8.05
CA CYS A 227 -4.28 5.75 8.06
C CYS A 227 -5.38 5.54 7.02
N ASP A 228 -5.01 5.15 5.78
CA ASP A 228 -5.92 4.86 4.69
C ASP A 228 -6.89 3.73 5.07
N TYR A 229 -6.35 2.63 5.60
CA TYR A 229 -7.13 1.47 6.03
C TYR A 229 -8.07 1.80 7.20
N THR A 230 -7.58 2.56 8.20
CA THR A 230 -8.42 3.00 9.33
C THR A 230 -9.57 3.89 8.87
N ALA A 231 -9.28 4.86 7.97
CA ALA A 231 -10.30 5.75 7.44
C ALA A 231 -11.35 4.96 6.63
N ALA A 232 -10.94 4.00 5.80
CA ALA A 232 -11.84 3.15 5.04
C ALA A 232 -12.72 2.28 5.95
N LEU A 233 -12.13 1.60 6.94
CA LEU A 233 -12.87 0.77 7.89
C LEU A 233 -13.92 1.55 8.69
N ASN A 234 -13.60 2.78 9.13
CA ASN A 234 -14.53 3.59 9.92
C ASN A 234 -15.77 4.05 9.14
N VAL A 235 -15.72 4.07 7.81
CA VAL A 235 -16.86 4.47 6.97
C VAL A 235 -17.53 3.29 6.25
N SER A 236 -16.95 2.09 6.34
CA SER A 236 -17.52 0.86 5.77
C SER A 236 -18.68 0.37 6.60
N ASP A 237 -19.67 -0.23 5.94
CA ASP A 237 -20.76 -0.87 6.65
C ASP A 237 -20.38 -2.23 7.23
N GLY A 238 -21.26 -2.79 8.06
CA GLY A 238 -20.99 -4.05 8.73
C GLY A 238 -20.89 -5.22 7.77
N ASP A 239 -21.65 -5.23 6.69
CA ASP A 239 -21.66 -6.33 5.71
C ASP A 239 -20.32 -6.38 4.95
N ASP A 240 -19.75 -5.21 4.62
CA ASP A 240 -18.45 -5.12 3.96
C ASP A 240 -17.33 -5.63 4.89
N ILE A 241 -17.42 -5.32 6.19
CA ILE A 241 -16.46 -5.82 7.18
C ILE A 241 -16.57 -7.35 7.36
N ASP A 242 -17.78 -7.89 7.36
CA ASP A 242 -17.99 -9.35 7.46
C ASP A 242 -17.48 -10.08 6.22
N LYS A 243 -17.67 -9.52 5.02
CA LYS A 243 -17.09 -10.06 3.79
C LYS A 243 -15.56 -9.99 3.80
N LEU A 244 -14.98 -8.85 4.25
CA LEU A 244 -13.52 -8.76 4.43
C LEU A 244 -13.00 -9.84 5.37
N LYS A 245 -13.70 -10.09 6.48
CA LYS A 245 -13.34 -11.15 7.43
C LYS A 245 -13.40 -12.53 6.77
N ALA A 246 -14.42 -12.82 5.98
CA ALA A 246 -14.53 -14.07 5.24
C ALA A 246 -13.38 -14.26 4.24
N TYR A 247 -13.01 -13.22 3.46
CA TYR A 247 -11.83 -13.25 2.60
C TYR A 247 -10.54 -13.47 3.40
N ALA A 248 -10.42 -12.84 4.57
CA ALA A 248 -9.25 -13.01 5.43
C ALA A 248 -9.09 -14.46 5.93
N GLU A 249 -10.19 -15.11 6.29
CA GLU A 249 -10.20 -16.51 6.67
C GLU A 249 -9.85 -17.41 5.49
N GLU A 250 -10.47 -17.22 4.33
CA GLU A 250 -10.22 -17.96 3.10
C GLU A 250 -8.75 -17.86 2.64
N LEU A 251 -8.18 -16.66 2.68
CA LEU A 251 -6.81 -16.40 2.25
C LEU A 251 -5.76 -16.67 3.34
N GLY A 252 -6.16 -16.97 4.59
CA GLY A 252 -5.25 -17.18 5.72
C GLY A 252 -4.55 -15.89 6.16
N LEU A 253 -5.28 -14.77 6.22
CA LEU A 253 -4.80 -13.43 6.58
C LEU A 253 -5.28 -12.93 7.94
N THR A 254 -6.03 -13.72 8.68
CA THR A 254 -6.67 -13.33 9.94
C THR A 254 -5.67 -12.77 10.97
N THR A 255 -4.48 -13.37 11.09
CA THR A 255 -3.44 -12.89 12.01
C THR A 255 -2.91 -11.52 11.60
N PHE A 256 -2.68 -11.30 10.30
CA PHE A 256 -2.22 -10.01 9.78
C PHE A 256 -3.26 -8.92 10.01
N ILE A 257 -4.50 -9.18 9.63
CA ILE A 257 -5.61 -8.22 9.82
C ILE A 257 -5.80 -7.88 11.30
N SER A 258 -5.73 -8.87 12.21
CA SER A 258 -5.81 -8.60 13.64
C SER A 258 -4.68 -7.70 14.12
N ALA A 259 -3.43 -7.94 13.70
CA ALA A 259 -2.29 -7.11 14.08
C ALA A 259 -2.40 -5.67 13.55
N MET A 260 -2.92 -5.49 12.30
CA MET A 260 -3.19 -4.15 11.78
C MET A 260 -4.31 -3.46 12.55
N ALA A 261 -5.40 -4.18 12.87
CA ALA A 261 -6.52 -3.66 13.65
C ALA A 261 -6.09 -3.26 15.07
N ASP A 262 -5.18 -4.00 15.71
CA ASP A 262 -4.62 -3.65 17.02
C ASP A 262 -3.96 -2.27 16.98
N ILE A 263 -3.11 -2.00 15.97
CA ILE A 263 -2.49 -0.66 15.80
C ILE A 263 -3.56 0.39 15.50
N CYS A 264 -4.49 0.11 14.60
CA CYS A 264 -5.53 1.06 14.19
C CYS A 264 -6.42 1.48 15.37
N VAL A 265 -6.84 0.54 16.22
CA VAL A 265 -7.71 0.84 17.38
C VAL A 265 -6.93 1.57 18.48
N ALA A 266 -5.69 1.17 18.73
CA ALA A 266 -4.88 1.76 19.80
C ALA A 266 -4.39 3.18 19.48
N TYR A 267 -4.09 3.46 18.20
CA TYR A 267 -3.35 4.67 17.83
C TYR A 267 -4.00 5.56 16.77
N LEU A 268 -4.85 5.01 15.88
CA LEU A 268 -5.39 5.76 14.72
C LEU A 268 -6.91 6.01 14.80
N GLY A 269 -7.57 5.54 15.85
CA GLY A 269 -8.98 5.80 16.09
C GLY A 269 -9.94 4.93 15.30
N LEU A 270 -9.55 3.69 15.02
CA LEU A 270 -10.50 2.68 14.57
C LEU A 270 -11.57 2.50 15.67
N SER A 271 -12.85 2.46 15.29
CA SER A 271 -13.92 2.30 16.26
C SER A 271 -13.85 0.91 16.92
N GLU A 272 -14.19 0.85 18.22
CA GLU A 272 -14.18 -0.43 18.97
C GLU A 272 -15.23 -1.42 18.43
N GLU A 273 -16.31 -0.93 17.84
CA GLU A 273 -17.34 -1.76 17.19
C GLU A 273 -16.76 -2.46 15.96
N VAL A 274 -16.08 -1.71 15.08
CA VAL A 274 -15.41 -2.25 13.89
C VAL A 274 -14.31 -3.21 14.29
N TYR A 275 -13.50 -2.87 15.30
CA TYR A 275 -12.47 -3.73 15.81
C TYR A 275 -13.03 -5.06 16.32
N LEU A 276 -14.10 -5.03 17.15
CA LEU A 276 -14.79 -6.22 17.65
C LEU A 276 -15.32 -7.10 16.52
N ARG A 277 -15.97 -6.48 15.53
CA ARG A 277 -16.54 -7.18 14.37
C ARG A 277 -15.47 -7.88 13.55
N LEU A 278 -14.37 -7.18 13.27
CA LEU A 278 -13.27 -7.67 12.45
C LEU A 278 -12.45 -8.77 13.16
N THR A 279 -12.15 -8.60 14.44
CA THR A 279 -11.24 -9.49 15.19
C THR A 279 -11.94 -10.52 16.07
N GLY A 280 -13.20 -10.28 16.40
CA GLY A 280 -13.96 -11.06 17.42
C GLY A 280 -13.50 -10.80 18.85
N LYS A 281 -12.70 -9.74 19.11
CA LYS A 281 -12.13 -9.43 20.44
C LYS A 281 -12.59 -8.04 20.89
N SER A 282 -12.72 -7.84 22.21
CA SER A 282 -12.90 -6.51 22.78
C SER A 282 -11.57 -5.76 22.77
N ALA A 283 -11.59 -4.48 22.41
CA ALA A 283 -10.42 -3.62 22.38
C ALA A 283 -9.93 -3.31 23.81
N ARG A 284 -8.78 -3.85 24.17
CA ARG A 284 -8.08 -3.56 25.43
C ARG A 284 -6.88 -2.68 25.13
N ILE A 285 -7.15 -1.40 24.98
CA ILE A 285 -6.19 -0.41 24.45
C ILE A 285 -4.85 -0.42 25.20
N GLU A 286 -4.90 -0.46 26.55
CA GLU A 286 -3.68 -0.44 27.36
C GLU A 286 -2.89 -1.74 27.26
N GLU A 287 -3.56 -2.91 27.10
CA GLU A 287 -2.89 -4.18 26.87
C GLU A 287 -2.23 -4.19 25.48
N ILE A 288 -2.93 -3.69 24.45
CA ILE A 288 -2.39 -3.59 23.09
C ILE A 288 -1.15 -2.66 23.06
N ARG A 289 -1.22 -1.51 23.73
CA ARG A 289 -0.11 -0.54 23.81
C ARG A 289 1.10 -1.08 24.59
N SER A 290 0.89 -2.04 25.49
CA SER A 290 1.98 -2.68 26.26
C SER A 290 2.51 -3.94 25.58
N ASP A 291 1.97 -4.37 24.43
CA ASP A 291 2.43 -5.53 23.71
C ASP A 291 3.69 -5.18 22.88
N SER A 292 4.82 -5.79 23.26
CA SER A 292 6.10 -5.58 22.55
C SER A 292 6.06 -5.97 21.07
N ASN A 293 5.14 -6.85 20.63
CA ASN A 293 4.99 -7.17 19.21
C ASN A 293 4.35 -6.02 18.44
N VAL A 294 3.44 -5.28 19.07
CA VAL A 294 2.84 -4.07 18.49
C VAL A 294 3.89 -2.97 18.37
N ASP A 295 4.73 -2.77 19.40
CA ASP A 295 5.83 -1.80 19.36
C ASP A 295 6.85 -2.14 18.26
N GLU A 296 7.31 -3.41 18.17
CA GLU A 296 8.22 -3.85 17.11
C GLU A 296 7.65 -3.62 15.70
N LEU A 297 6.33 -3.82 15.54
CA LEU A 297 5.65 -3.62 14.27
C LEU A 297 5.52 -2.12 13.93
N LEU A 298 5.19 -1.29 14.91
CA LEU A 298 5.18 0.17 14.77
C LEU A 298 6.57 0.70 14.42
N ASP A 299 7.61 0.20 15.07
CA ASP A 299 8.99 0.54 14.76
C ASP A 299 9.31 0.25 13.28
N GLU A 300 8.95 -0.94 12.79
CA GLU A 300 9.15 -1.31 11.38
C GLU A 300 8.41 -0.35 10.44
N ILE A 301 7.16 0.00 10.75
CA ILE A 301 6.31 0.89 9.95
C ILE A 301 6.90 2.30 9.88
N PHE A 302 7.39 2.85 11.01
CA PHE A 302 7.99 4.17 11.04
C PHE A 302 9.40 4.21 10.43
N ASP A 303 10.20 3.16 10.62
CA ASP A 303 11.55 3.05 10.05
C ASP A 303 11.51 2.91 8.52
N THR A 304 10.44 2.36 7.99
CA THR A 304 10.27 2.16 6.54
C THR A 304 9.99 3.46 5.80
N GLY A 305 9.34 4.46 6.43
CA GLY A 305 8.88 5.68 5.76
C GLY A 305 7.90 5.39 4.62
N LEU A 306 7.85 6.26 3.60
CA LEU A 306 6.99 6.03 2.43
C LEU A 306 7.58 4.94 1.52
N PHE A 307 6.94 3.78 1.47
CA PHE A 307 7.29 2.65 0.60
C PHE A 307 8.77 2.23 0.67
N GLY A 308 9.39 2.31 1.83
CA GLY A 308 10.80 1.93 2.01
C GLY A 308 11.80 2.79 1.24
N LYS A 309 11.39 3.97 0.72
CA LYS A 309 12.30 4.89 -0.01
C LYS A 309 13.46 5.37 0.86
N ASP A 310 13.21 5.53 2.15
CA ASP A 310 14.24 5.95 3.10
C ASP A 310 15.05 4.77 3.64
N ASN A 311 14.55 3.56 3.52
CA ASN A 311 15.25 2.38 4.00
C ASN A 311 16.24 1.87 2.94
N ARG A 312 17.51 2.17 3.13
CA ARG A 312 18.61 1.73 2.27
C ARG A 312 18.83 0.21 2.27
N ASN A 313 18.03 -0.54 3.05
CA ASN A 313 18.19 -1.96 3.32
C ASN A 313 17.07 -2.82 2.71
N ARG A 314 16.64 -2.51 1.49
CA ARG A 314 15.61 -3.31 0.79
C ARG A 314 16.11 -4.74 0.55
N ILE A 315 15.56 -5.68 1.29
CA ILE A 315 15.69 -7.10 1.01
C ILE A 315 14.30 -7.70 1.05
N VAL A 316 13.97 -8.45 0.02
CA VAL A 316 12.80 -9.33 0.03
C VAL A 316 13.00 -10.36 1.13
N VAL A 317 12.03 -10.47 2.02
CA VAL A 317 12.10 -11.40 3.15
C VAL A 317 11.31 -12.65 2.78
N PRO A 318 11.95 -13.84 2.82
CA PRO A 318 11.26 -15.07 2.49
C PRO A 318 10.20 -15.44 3.53
N ASP A 319 9.09 -16.03 3.07
CA ASP A 319 8.02 -16.55 3.93
C ASP A 319 8.51 -17.66 4.88
N GLU A 320 9.52 -18.43 4.45
CA GLU A 320 10.09 -19.54 5.21
C GLU A 320 11.38 -19.13 5.92
N ALA A 321 11.56 -19.60 7.16
CA ALA A 321 12.79 -19.36 7.92
C ALA A 321 13.98 -20.15 7.36
N GLY A 322 15.18 -19.57 7.47
CA GLY A 322 16.44 -20.24 7.18
C GLY A 322 16.90 -20.14 5.73
N ILE A 323 18.03 -20.79 5.43
CA ILE A 323 18.71 -20.73 4.14
C ILE A 323 17.81 -21.19 2.99
N THR A 324 16.97 -22.20 3.24
CA THR A 324 16.03 -22.74 2.22
C THR A 324 15.01 -21.70 1.76
N GLY A 325 14.49 -20.88 2.69
CA GLY A 325 13.59 -19.78 2.36
C GLY A 325 14.26 -18.74 1.47
N TYR A 326 15.48 -18.34 1.80
CA TYR A 326 16.29 -17.39 0.98
C TYR A 326 16.60 -17.97 -0.42
N ILE A 327 16.87 -19.27 -0.54
CA ILE A 327 17.11 -19.91 -1.85
C ILE A 327 15.82 -19.90 -2.69
N LYS A 328 14.68 -20.25 -2.09
CA LYS A 328 13.38 -20.22 -2.78
C LYS A 328 13.02 -18.82 -3.26
N GLU A 329 13.18 -17.82 -2.39
CA GLU A 329 12.92 -16.43 -2.74
C GLU A 329 13.88 -15.93 -3.83
N PHE A 330 15.16 -16.24 -3.72
CA PHE A 330 16.15 -15.90 -4.75
C PHE A 330 15.82 -16.56 -6.10
N HIS A 331 15.31 -17.79 -6.07
CA HIS A 331 14.85 -18.48 -7.26
C HIS A 331 13.59 -17.82 -7.85
N HIS A 332 12.66 -17.38 -7.00
CA HIS A 332 11.50 -16.62 -7.41
C HIS A 332 11.91 -15.31 -8.09
N GLN A 333 12.80 -14.53 -7.47
CA GLN A 333 13.39 -13.31 -8.04
C GLN A 333 14.09 -13.56 -9.39
N MET A 334 14.79 -14.69 -9.53
CA MET A 334 15.39 -15.06 -10.81
C MET A 334 14.34 -15.27 -11.90
N LYS A 335 13.23 -15.95 -11.59
CA LYS A 335 12.13 -16.14 -12.55
C LYS A 335 11.49 -14.82 -12.95
N GLU A 336 11.32 -13.90 -12.02
CA GLU A 336 10.79 -12.56 -12.30
C GLU A 336 11.74 -11.69 -13.13
N ASN A 337 13.04 -11.78 -12.86
CA ASN A 337 14.04 -11.05 -13.65
C ASN A 337 14.18 -11.58 -15.09
N PHE A 338 13.82 -12.84 -15.32
CA PHE A 338 14.02 -13.54 -16.60
C PHE A 338 12.78 -14.38 -17.00
N PRO A 339 11.60 -13.78 -17.17
CA PRO A 339 10.34 -14.51 -17.37
C PRO A 339 10.37 -15.41 -18.61
N THR A 340 10.94 -14.94 -19.71
CA THR A 340 10.99 -15.68 -20.99
C THR A 340 11.99 -16.84 -21.01
N THR A 341 13.08 -16.75 -20.23
CA THR A 341 14.18 -17.73 -20.23
C THR A 341 14.20 -18.62 -19.00
N SER A 342 13.47 -18.26 -17.93
CA SER A 342 13.43 -19.02 -16.68
C SER A 342 12.84 -20.44 -16.80
N GLY A 343 12.11 -20.73 -17.88
CA GLY A 343 11.64 -22.08 -18.20
C GLY A 343 12.74 -23.07 -18.61
N ILE A 344 13.94 -22.58 -18.97
CA ILE A 344 15.05 -23.42 -19.43
C ILE A 344 15.95 -23.78 -18.23
N VAL A 345 15.70 -24.90 -17.60
CA VAL A 345 16.36 -25.32 -16.34
C VAL A 345 17.89 -25.36 -16.44
N ILE A 346 18.45 -25.77 -17.58
CA ILE A 346 19.90 -25.93 -17.77
C ILE A 346 20.67 -24.61 -17.65
N ILE A 347 20.03 -23.45 -17.85
CA ILE A 347 20.66 -22.15 -17.75
C ILE A 347 20.44 -21.46 -16.39
N TRP A 348 19.71 -22.08 -15.46
CA TRP A 348 19.45 -21.50 -14.14
C TRP A 348 20.71 -21.04 -13.37
N PRO A 349 21.85 -21.78 -13.38
CA PRO A 349 23.06 -21.28 -12.73
C PRO A 349 23.53 -19.92 -13.27
N LEU A 350 23.40 -19.69 -14.59
CA LEU A 350 23.75 -18.41 -15.21
C LEU A 350 22.73 -17.33 -14.86
N LEU A 351 21.42 -17.66 -14.84
CA LEU A 351 20.38 -16.74 -14.44
C LEU A 351 20.47 -16.35 -12.96
N TRP A 352 20.85 -17.29 -12.10
CA TRP A 352 21.11 -17.01 -10.68
C TRP A 352 22.32 -16.06 -10.52
N LEU A 353 23.40 -16.27 -11.27
CA LEU A 353 24.54 -15.38 -11.27
C LEU A 353 24.16 -13.98 -11.77
N ALA A 354 23.38 -13.88 -12.82
CA ALA A 354 22.87 -12.61 -13.35
C ALA A 354 21.98 -11.90 -12.32
N THR A 355 21.05 -12.63 -11.67
CA THR A 355 20.23 -12.11 -10.57
C THR A 355 21.07 -11.58 -9.42
N LEU A 356 22.12 -12.31 -9.04
CA LEU A 356 23.07 -11.85 -8.00
C LEU A 356 23.80 -10.56 -8.41
N ILE A 357 24.23 -10.46 -9.66
CA ILE A 357 24.88 -9.25 -10.19
C ILE A 357 23.89 -8.06 -10.19
N ILE A 358 22.64 -8.27 -10.62
CA ILE A 358 21.59 -7.26 -10.56
C ILE A 358 21.37 -6.81 -9.10
N PHE A 359 21.25 -7.76 -8.18
CA PHE A 359 21.11 -7.49 -6.76
C PHE A 359 22.29 -6.67 -6.20
N ILE A 360 23.54 -7.05 -6.51
CA ILE A 360 24.73 -6.31 -6.06
C ILE A 360 24.80 -4.91 -6.68
N LYS A 361 24.49 -4.74 -7.98
CA LYS A 361 24.49 -3.45 -8.65
C LYS A 361 23.41 -2.52 -8.04
N ASN A 362 22.20 -3.02 -7.86
CA ASN A 362 21.12 -2.26 -7.24
C ASN A 362 21.46 -1.88 -5.79
N ASN A 363 22.08 -2.77 -5.05
CA ASN A 363 22.53 -2.49 -3.69
C ASN A 363 23.65 -1.45 -3.62
N LYS A 364 24.68 -1.53 -4.48
CA LYS A 364 25.77 -0.53 -4.50
C LYS A 364 25.27 0.87 -4.88
N ARG A 365 24.25 0.96 -5.74
CA ARG A 365 23.67 2.24 -6.19
C ARG A 365 22.84 2.93 -5.10
N VAL A 366 22.24 2.15 -4.18
CA VAL A 366 21.26 2.63 -3.20
C VAL A 366 21.81 2.62 -1.76
N ARG A 367 22.89 1.86 -1.47
CA ARG A 367 23.30 1.53 -0.09
C ARG A 367 24.73 1.93 0.23
N SER A 368 24.88 2.61 1.39
CA SER A 368 26.17 2.85 2.05
C SER A 368 26.45 1.89 3.23
N THR A 369 25.60 0.87 3.45
CA THR A 369 25.64 -0.04 4.62
C THR A 369 26.24 -1.40 4.27
N GLY A 370 27.01 -1.98 5.22
CA GLY A 370 27.66 -3.28 5.04
C GLY A 370 26.67 -4.45 4.97
N LEU A 371 27.05 -5.52 4.26
CA LEU A 371 26.24 -6.72 4.03
C LEU A 371 25.70 -7.35 5.33
N LEU A 372 26.48 -7.32 6.42
CA LEU A 372 26.06 -7.86 7.73
C LEU A 372 24.88 -7.11 8.34
N ASN A 373 24.82 -5.78 8.18
CA ASN A 373 23.67 -4.99 8.67
C ASN A 373 22.41 -5.28 7.85
N ILE A 374 22.59 -5.49 6.55
CA ILE A 374 21.52 -5.88 5.65
C ILE A 374 20.89 -7.21 6.08
N LEU A 375 21.74 -8.21 6.40
CA LEU A 375 21.28 -9.54 6.85
C LEU A 375 20.59 -9.48 8.22
N ARG A 376 21.07 -8.63 9.15
CA ARG A 376 20.40 -8.43 10.45
C ARG A 376 19.02 -7.81 10.30
N GLU A 377 18.87 -6.79 9.45
CA GLU A 377 17.58 -6.18 9.16
C GLU A 377 16.62 -7.18 8.48
N ALA A 378 17.11 -7.96 7.54
CA ALA A 378 16.31 -9.02 6.91
C ALA A 378 15.83 -10.06 7.94
N ASP A 379 16.67 -10.45 8.92
CA ASP A 379 16.26 -11.38 9.98
C ASP A 379 15.22 -10.75 10.92
N ARG A 380 15.40 -9.48 11.32
CA ARG A 380 14.40 -8.74 12.14
C ARG A 380 13.04 -8.70 11.43
N ARG A 381 13.00 -8.25 10.19
CA ARG A 381 11.77 -8.19 9.38
C ARG A 381 11.20 -9.58 9.15
N GLY A 382 12.04 -10.57 8.88
CA GLY A 382 11.62 -11.95 8.73
C GLY A 382 10.91 -12.51 9.98
N LYS A 383 11.31 -12.11 11.18
CA LYS A 383 10.61 -12.47 12.42
C LYS A 383 9.23 -11.84 12.48
N ILE A 384 9.10 -10.55 12.13
CA ILE A 384 7.81 -9.85 12.08
C ILE A 384 6.87 -10.54 11.07
N ILE A 385 7.32 -10.76 9.82
CA ILE A 385 6.51 -11.38 8.77
C ILE A 385 6.05 -12.80 9.18
N ARG A 386 6.95 -13.61 9.76
CA ARG A 386 6.59 -14.96 10.21
C ARG A 386 5.54 -14.96 11.33
N ARG A 387 5.54 -13.94 12.24
CA ARG A 387 4.50 -13.78 13.25
C ARG A 387 3.14 -13.48 12.64
N MET A 388 3.09 -12.83 11.48
CA MET A 388 1.85 -12.53 10.75
C MET A 388 1.19 -13.77 10.17
N LYS A 389 1.87 -14.94 10.14
CA LYS A 389 1.36 -16.23 9.67
C LYS A 389 0.64 -16.13 8.31
N LEU A 390 1.18 -15.31 7.40
CA LEU A 390 0.58 -15.09 6.09
C LEU A 390 0.30 -16.42 5.37
N TRP A 391 -0.89 -16.50 4.74
CA TRP A 391 -1.34 -17.63 3.93
C TRP A 391 -1.47 -18.97 4.68
N LYS A 392 -1.60 -18.94 6.01
CA LYS A 392 -1.82 -20.13 6.82
C LYS A 392 -3.28 -20.21 7.22
N GLN A 393 -3.90 -21.34 6.87
CA GLN A 393 -5.22 -21.74 7.35
C GLN A 393 -5.12 -22.33 8.74
#